data_5032d989aea6843642734bd1a73de346
#
_entry.id   5032d989aea6843642734bd1a73de346
#
_cell.length_a   1.000
_cell.length_b   1.000
_cell.length_c   1.000
_cell.angle_alpha   90.00
_cell.angle_beta   90.00
_cell.angle_gamma   90.00
#
_symmetry.space_group_name_H-M   'P 1'
#
loop_
_entity.id
_entity.type
_entity.pdbx_description
1 polymer ?
#
loop_
_entity_poly.entity_id
_entity_poly.type
_entity_poly.pdbx_seq_one_letter_code
_entity_poly.pdbx_strand_id
1 'polypeptide(L)'
;MNVQSPVRPQYRAVFISDTHLGTRGCRTDFLAHFLGRMSCEHLFLVGDIIDGWRLRKSWYWDPAHDEVVRLVLRHARRGTKVTYVPGNHDEMFRAWLPLGLELGGVRLRPEAAHTTATGLRLLVVHGDQFDSVVRCAPYLAVLGDGAYRASLVLNRWFNLARRHLGHPYWSLSAWLKRRVKEAVKAVARFEAALAGEARRRGFDGVVCGHIHHAEMRRVDGVLYLNAGDWVESCTALVEHHDGRLELLDWPALNGFSFLAPRPQAVPQTA
;
A
#
# COMPACT_ATOMS: atom_id res chain seq x y z
N MET A 1 1.61 -38.39 -16.64
CA MET A 1 1.11 -37.05 -16.96
C MET A 1 2.07 -36.07 -16.31
N ASN A 2 2.92 -35.37 -17.07
CA ASN A 2 3.81 -34.33 -16.56
C ASN A 2 2.94 -33.12 -16.22
N VAL A 3 2.64 -32.93 -14.96
CA VAL A 3 2.06 -31.68 -14.45
C VAL A 3 3.20 -30.66 -14.54
N GLN A 4 3.24 -29.89 -15.63
CA GLN A 4 4.11 -28.73 -15.71
C GLN A 4 3.76 -27.82 -14.54
N SER A 5 4.69 -27.64 -13.61
CA SER A 5 4.53 -26.65 -12.54
C SER A 5 4.20 -25.30 -13.20
N PRO A 6 3.16 -24.60 -12.74
CA PRO A 6 2.77 -23.32 -13.35
C PRO A 6 4.00 -22.40 -13.37
N VAL A 7 4.31 -21.85 -14.54
CA VAL A 7 5.41 -20.90 -14.72
C VAL A 7 5.20 -19.74 -13.74
N ARG A 8 6.11 -19.57 -12.80
CA ARG A 8 6.03 -18.47 -11.83
C ARG A 8 6.30 -17.17 -12.56
N PRO A 9 5.43 -16.15 -12.41
CA PRO A 9 5.71 -14.84 -12.98
C PRO A 9 7.07 -14.35 -12.48
N GLN A 10 7.89 -13.88 -13.42
CA GLN A 10 9.22 -13.33 -13.13
C GLN A 10 9.21 -11.84 -13.43
N TYR A 11 9.65 -11.06 -12.47
CA TYR A 11 9.73 -9.61 -12.58
C TYR A 11 11.18 -9.14 -12.38
N ARG A 12 11.52 -8.02 -12.99
CA ARG A 12 12.78 -7.34 -12.73
C ARG A 12 12.72 -6.65 -11.35
N ALA A 13 11.64 -5.92 -11.07
CA ALA A 13 11.42 -5.34 -9.75
C ALA A 13 9.96 -5.50 -9.30
N VAL A 14 9.76 -5.60 -7.99
CA VAL A 14 8.45 -5.62 -7.34
C VAL A 14 8.48 -4.62 -6.18
N PHE A 15 7.42 -3.80 -6.09
CA PHE A 15 7.23 -2.81 -5.04
C PHE A 15 5.94 -3.13 -4.30
N ILE A 16 6.05 -3.30 -2.99
CA ILE A 16 4.96 -3.59 -2.05
C ILE A 16 4.98 -2.51 -0.98
N SER A 17 3.82 -2.02 -0.59
CA SER A 17 3.66 -0.97 0.41
C SER A 17 2.45 -1.27 1.30
N ASP A 18 2.39 -0.65 2.47
CA ASP A 18 1.21 -0.59 3.34
C ASP A 18 0.59 -1.96 3.63
N THR A 19 1.40 -2.91 4.08
CA THR A 19 0.94 -4.26 4.40
C THR A 19 0.36 -4.34 5.81
N HIS A 20 0.80 -3.47 6.73
CA HIS A 20 0.37 -3.38 8.12
C HIS A 20 0.34 -4.73 8.85
N LEU A 21 1.43 -5.51 8.71
CA LEU A 21 1.61 -6.74 9.49
C LEU A 21 1.52 -6.42 10.99
N GLY A 22 0.80 -7.24 11.74
CA GLY A 22 0.48 -6.97 13.15
C GLY A 22 -0.91 -6.39 13.33
N THR A 23 -1.71 -6.30 12.25
CA THR A 23 -3.12 -5.92 12.32
C THR A 23 -4.03 -7.01 11.77
N ARG A 24 -5.28 -7.01 12.24
CA ARG A 24 -6.32 -7.90 11.69
C ARG A 24 -6.75 -7.48 10.27
N GLY A 25 -6.43 -6.27 9.84
CA GLY A 25 -6.77 -5.73 8.53
C GLY A 25 -5.90 -6.30 7.42
N CYS A 26 -4.64 -6.63 7.71
CA CYS A 26 -3.71 -7.15 6.71
C CYS A 26 -4.24 -8.42 6.04
N ARG A 27 -4.25 -8.45 4.71
CA ARG A 27 -4.61 -9.61 3.90
C ARG A 27 -3.38 -10.49 3.67
N THR A 28 -2.89 -11.05 4.78
CA THR A 28 -1.73 -11.96 4.79
C THR A 28 -1.91 -13.17 3.86
N ASP A 29 -3.15 -13.63 3.69
CA ASP A 29 -3.54 -14.69 2.77
C ASP A 29 -3.17 -14.34 1.31
N PHE A 30 -3.56 -13.16 0.83
CA PHE A 30 -3.28 -12.70 -0.53
C PHE A 30 -1.81 -12.33 -0.70
N LEU A 31 -1.22 -11.69 0.30
CA LEU A 31 0.19 -11.30 0.26
C LEU A 31 1.13 -12.52 0.24
N ALA A 32 0.87 -13.52 1.08
CA ALA A 32 1.63 -14.77 1.08
C ALA A 32 1.45 -15.55 -0.23
N HIS A 33 0.23 -15.57 -0.78
CA HIS A 33 -0.03 -16.18 -2.08
C HIS A 33 0.74 -15.48 -3.22
N PHE A 34 0.80 -14.15 -3.21
CA PHE A 34 1.58 -13.35 -4.16
C PHE A 34 3.08 -13.66 -4.05
N LEU A 35 3.65 -13.44 -2.86
CA LEU A 35 5.08 -13.66 -2.59
C LEU A 35 5.53 -15.11 -2.83
N GLY A 36 4.64 -16.07 -2.59
CA GLY A 36 4.92 -17.49 -2.81
C GLY A 36 4.96 -17.90 -4.29
N ARG A 37 4.33 -17.13 -5.16
CA ARG A 37 4.16 -17.47 -6.59
C ARG A 37 4.97 -16.65 -7.56
N MET A 38 5.52 -15.50 -7.14
CA MET A 38 6.36 -14.67 -7.98
C MET A 38 7.86 -14.92 -7.72
N SER A 39 8.70 -14.42 -8.60
CA SER A 39 10.14 -14.22 -8.40
C SER A 39 10.54 -12.86 -8.98
N CYS A 40 11.58 -12.25 -8.42
CA CYS A 40 12.08 -10.95 -8.90
C CYS A 40 13.57 -10.79 -8.59
N GLU A 41 14.23 -9.88 -9.32
CA GLU A 41 15.63 -9.49 -9.04
C GLU A 41 15.69 -8.48 -7.87
N HIS A 42 14.71 -7.57 -7.81
CA HIS A 42 14.61 -6.53 -6.78
C HIS A 42 13.23 -6.57 -6.11
N LEU A 43 13.20 -6.62 -4.78
CA LEU A 43 11.98 -6.49 -3.98
C LEU A 43 12.12 -5.26 -3.09
N PHE A 44 11.23 -4.29 -3.27
CA PHE A 44 11.14 -3.09 -2.44
C PHE A 44 9.94 -3.20 -1.51
N LEU A 45 10.19 -3.09 -0.22
CA LEU A 45 9.18 -2.97 0.84
C LEU A 45 9.11 -1.48 1.19
N VAL A 46 8.05 -0.80 0.72
CA VAL A 46 7.98 0.66 0.64
C VAL A 46 7.13 1.23 1.77
N GLY A 47 7.56 0.98 3.00
CA GLY A 47 6.97 1.51 4.24
C GLY A 47 5.66 0.88 4.68
N ASP A 48 5.40 1.04 5.97
CA ASP A 48 4.22 0.54 6.67
C ASP A 48 4.02 -0.98 6.48
N ILE A 49 5.17 -1.70 6.48
CA ILE A 49 5.18 -3.15 6.35
C ILE A 49 4.77 -3.80 7.67
N ILE A 50 5.29 -3.29 8.80
CA ILE A 50 4.92 -3.75 10.15
C ILE A 50 4.23 -2.60 10.87
N ASP A 51 3.01 -2.82 11.36
CA ASP A 51 2.30 -1.80 12.13
C ASP A 51 2.77 -1.74 13.58
N GLY A 52 3.90 -1.10 13.81
CA GLY A 52 4.48 -0.91 15.13
C GLY A 52 3.60 -0.08 16.06
N TRP A 53 2.79 0.83 15.53
CA TRP A 53 1.85 1.61 16.35
C TRP A 53 0.74 0.76 16.95
N ARG A 54 0.20 -0.20 16.18
CA ARG A 54 -0.81 -1.15 16.66
C ARG A 54 -0.21 -2.16 17.61
N LEU A 55 0.94 -2.73 17.28
CA LEU A 55 1.62 -3.73 18.09
C LEU A 55 1.99 -3.17 19.49
N ARG A 56 2.36 -1.88 19.60
CA ARG A 56 2.61 -1.21 20.90
C ARG A 56 1.36 -1.07 21.76
N LYS A 57 0.18 -0.92 21.13
CA LYS A 57 -1.11 -0.78 21.85
C LYS A 57 -1.71 -2.11 22.23
N SER A 58 -1.67 -3.07 21.33
CA SER A 58 -2.23 -4.41 21.53
C SER A 58 -1.48 -5.37 20.61
N TRP A 59 -0.77 -6.31 21.21
CA TRP A 59 -0.03 -7.30 20.46
C TRP A 59 -0.99 -8.22 19.70
N TYR A 60 -0.84 -8.26 18.40
CA TYR A 60 -1.53 -9.19 17.52
C TYR A 60 -0.55 -9.68 16.45
N TRP A 61 -0.24 -10.96 16.50
CA TRP A 61 0.64 -11.60 15.53
C TRP A 61 0.23 -13.05 15.38
N ASP A 62 -0.28 -13.42 14.23
CA ASP A 62 -0.70 -14.79 13.94
C ASP A 62 0.31 -15.49 13.00
N PRO A 63 0.21 -16.82 12.83
CA PRO A 63 1.12 -17.60 11.99
C PRO A 63 1.17 -17.13 10.54
N ALA A 64 0.12 -16.46 10.02
CA ALA A 64 0.11 -15.97 8.65
C ALA A 64 1.03 -14.75 8.48
N HIS A 65 1.23 -13.94 9.54
CA HIS A 65 2.24 -12.88 9.53
C HIS A 65 3.66 -13.46 9.45
N ASP A 66 3.93 -14.54 10.19
CA ASP A 66 5.23 -15.25 10.13
C ASP A 66 5.49 -15.79 8.72
N GLU A 67 4.46 -16.30 8.04
CA GLU A 67 4.62 -16.82 6.68
C GLU A 67 5.03 -15.72 5.71
N VAL A 68 4.43 -14.52 5.80
CA VAL A 68 4.84 -13.37 4.98
C VAL A 68 6.30 -13.02 5.21
N VAL A 69 6.73 -12.91 6.48
CA VAL A 69 8.13 -12.61 6.83
C VAL A 69 9.06 -13.69 6.29
N ARG A 70 8.70 -14.98 6.47
CA ARG A 70 9.49 -16.11 5.93
C ARG A 70 9.61 -16.07 4.41
N LEU A 71 8.55 -15.67 3.71
CA LEU A 71 8.58 -15.53 2.25
C LEU A 71 9.52 -14.41 1.81
N VAL A 72 9.48 -13.25 2.45
CA VAL A 72 10.42 -12.15 2.18
C VAL A 72 11.87 -12.59 2.39
N LEU A 73 12.16 -13.22 3.53
CA LEU A 73 13.51 -13.76 3.81
C LEU A 73 13.91 -14.88 2.84
N ARG A 74 12.96 -15.66 2.35
CA ARG A 74 13.20 -16.69 1.31
C ARG A 74 13.62 -16.05 -0.01
N HIS A 75 12.97 -14.94 -0.41
CA HIS A 75 13.40 -14.17 -1.59
C HIS A 75 14.85 -13.70 -1.44
N ALA A 76 15.19 -13.08 -0.31
CA ALA A 76 16.55 -12.62 -0.03
C ALA A 76 17.57 -13.77 -0.13
N ARG A 77 17.30 -14.92 0.49
CA ARG A 77 18.18 -16.12 0.45
C ARG A 77 18.32 -16.71 -0.96
N ARG A 78 17.37 -16.46 -1.86
CA ARG A 78 17.41 -16.90 -3.26
C ARG A 78 18.11 -15.90 -4.19
N GLY A 79 18.69 -14.84 -3.63
CA GLY A 79 19.45 -13.84 -4.38
C GLY A 79 18.66 -12.61 -4.81
N THR A 80 17.37 -12.52 -4.48
CA THR A 80 16.59 -11.28 -4.65
C THR A 80 17.19 -10.17 -3.78
N LYS A 81 17.46 -9.01 -4.36
CA LYS A 81 17.91 -7.82 -3.62
C LYS A 81 16.72 -7.20 -2.91
N VAL A 82 16.56 -7.47 -1.62
CA VAL A 82 15.45 -6.94 -0.83
C VAL A 82 15.85 -5.64 -0.16
N THR A 83 15.09 -4.57 -0.41
CA THR A 83 15.28 -3.25 0.21
C THR A 83 14.03 -2.89 1.00
N TYR A 84 14.21 -2.51 2.26
CA TYR A 84 13.16 -2.03 3.15
C TYR A 84 13.32 -0.53 3.38
N VAL A 85 12.31 0.24 3.01
CA VAL A 85 12.20 1.68 3.27
C VAL A 85 11.15 1.87 4.36
N PRO A 86 11.47 2.33 5.58
CA PRO A 86 10.49 2.46 6.66
C PRO A 86 9.48 3.58 6.41
N GLY A 87 8.21 3.32 6.72
CA GLY A 87 7.14 4.31 6.80
C GLY A 87 6.97 4.89 8.21
N ASN A 88 5.81 5.50 8.47
CA ASN A 88 5.49 6.06 9.77
C ASN A 88 5.00 4.99 10.77
N HIS A 89 4.28 3.95 10.33
CA HIS A 89 3.85 2.88 11.24
C HIS A 89 5.01 1.99 11.70
N ASP A 90 6.06 1.91 10.92
CA ASP A 90 7.28 1.17 11.25
C ASP A 90 8.51 2.09 11.45
N GLU A 91 8.27 3.35 11.84
CA GLU A 91 9.30 4.37 12.12
C GLU A 91 10.37 3.91 13.11
N MET A 92 10.08 2.93 13.96
CA MET A 92 11.05 2.35 14.90
C MET A 92 12.31 1.82 14.21
N PHE A 93 12.20 1.40 12.95
CA PHE A 93 13.36 0.97 12.16
C PHE A 93 14.25 2.14 11.71
N ARG A 94 13.74 3.37 11.73
CA ARG A 94 14.54 4.56 11.35
C ARG A 94 15.71 4.81 12.29
N ALA A 95 15.57 4.42 13.55
CA ALA A 95 16.66 4.51 14.53
C ALA A 95 17.88 3.64 14.13
N TRP A 96 17.69 2.62 13.31
CA TRP A 96 18.73 1.70 12.88
C TRP A 96 19.36 2.04 11.52
N LEU A 97 18.80 3.02 10.80
CA LEU A 97 19.33 3.46 9.51
C LEU A 97 20.81 3.86 9.55
N PRO A 98 21.30 4.61 10.58
CA PRO A 98 22.70 5.00 10.65
C PRO A 98 23.67 3.80 10.74
N LEU A 99 23.19 2.65 11.22
CA LEU A 99 23.99 1.43 11.38
C LEU A 99 24.20 0.69 10.06
N GLY A 100 23.50 1.08 8.98
CA GLY A 100 23.61 0.42 7.68
C GLY A 100 23.21 -1.05 7.69
N LEU A 101 22.27 -1.43 8.57
CA LEU A 101 21.93 -2.83 8.84
C LEU A 101 21.41 -3.56 7.59
N GLU A 102 21.88 -4.80 7.49
CA GLU A 102 21.32 -5.82 6.61
C GLU A 102 20.96 -7.04 7.46
N LEU A 103 19.67 -7.35 7.57
CA LEU A 103 19.15 -8.45 8.39
C LEU A 103 18.57 -9.53 7.49
N GLY A 104 19.17 -10.72 7.51
CA GLY A 104 18.70 -11.86 6.70
C GLY A 104 18.68 -11.59 5.19
N GLY A 105 19.56 -10.68 4.69
CA GLY A 105 19.61 -10.25 3.30
C GLY A 105 18.63 -9.12 2.94
N VAL A 106 17.95 -8.54 3.95
CA VAL A 106 17.08 -7.37 3.78
C VAL A 106 17.86 -6.10 4.18
N ARG A 107 18.00 -5.17 3.24
CA ARG A 107 18.73 -3.90 3.44
C ARG A 107 17.77 -2.80 3.88
N LEU A 108 18.04 -2.23 5.04
CA LEU A 108 17.30 -1.08 5.56
C LEU A 108 17.87 0.22 4.97
N ARG A 109 17.02 1.04 4.33
CA ARG A 109 17.39 2.33 3.72
C ARG A 109 16.34 3.39 4.02
N PRO A 110 16.69 4.67 4.19
CA PRO A 110 15.71 5.75 4.36
C PRO A 110 14.89 5.97 3.09
N GLU A 111 15.49 5.68 1.97
CA GLU A 111 14.96 5.76 0.61
C GLU A 111 15.80 4.90 -0.32
N ALA A 112 15.34 4.65 -1.52
CA ALA A 112 16.10 3.94 -2.54
C ALA A 112 16.00 4.61 -3.90
N ALA A 113 16.88 4.23 -4.80
CA ALA A 113 16.80 4.55 -6.22
C ALA A 113 16.73 3.26 -7.01
N HIS A 114 15.86 3.21 -8.00
CA HIS A 114 15.75 2.09 -8.94
C HIS A 114 15.88 2.60 -10.36
N THR A 115 16.71 1.95 -11.17
CA THR A 115 16.80 2.24 -12.61
C THR A 115 16.12 1.13 -13.37
N THR A 116 15.07 1.46 -14.11
CA THR A 116 14.33 0.49 -14.93
C THR A 116 15.17 -0.04 -16.08
N ALA A 117 14.74 -1.13 -16.70
CA ALA A 117 15.40 -1.68 -17.90
C ALA A 117 15.42 -0.68 -19.06
N THR A 118 14.47 0.24 -19.10
CA THR A 118 14.41 1.33 -20.09
C THR A 118 15.27 2.56 -19.72
N GLY A 119 15.96 2.52 -18.58
CA GLY A 119 16.84 3.59 -18.11
C GLY A 119 16.17 4.69 -17.27
N LEU A 120 14.86 4.61 -16.99
CA LEU A 120 14.18 5.57 -16.13
C LEU A 120 14.68 5.42 -14.68
N ARG A 121 15.02 6.54 -14.06
CA ARG A 121 15.44 6.60 -12.66
C ARG A 121 14.25 6.89 -11.76
N LEU A 122 13.90 5.95 -10.89
CA LEU A 122 12.78 6.07 -9.97
C LEU A 122 13.30 6.29 -8.55
N LEU A 123 12.79 7.32 -7.88
CA LEU A 123 12.96 7.52 -6.44
C LEU A 123 11.97 6.62 -5.71
N VAL A 124 12.42 5.84 -4.72
CA VAL A 124 11.57 4.97 -3.92
C VAL A 124 11.54 5.49 -2.49
N VAL A 125 10.38 5.98 -2.05
CA VAL A 125 10.14 6.54 -0.71
C VAL A 125 8.78 6.11 -0.21
N HIS A 126 8.55 6.06 1.10
CA HIS A 126 7.20 5.77 1.59
C HIS A 126 6.22 6.93 1.31
N GLY A 127 6.60 8.15 1.64
CA GLY A 127 5.80 9.34 1.35
C GLY A 127 5.32 10.09 2.60
N ASP A 128 5.35 9.51 3.78
CA ASP A 128 4.89 10.10 5.04
C ASP A 128 5.56 11.44 5.40
N GLN A 129 6.79 11.68 4.94
CA GLN A 129 7.48 12.95 5.09
C GLN A 129 6.76 14.14 4.42
N PHE A 130 5.79 13.87 3.56
CA PHE A 130 4.95 14.88 2.90
C PHE A 130 3.60 15.09 3.58
N ASP A 131 3.33 14.46 4.73
CA ASP A 131 2.08 14.57 5.48
C ASP A 131 1.69 15.98 5.88
N SER A 132 2.66 16.88 6.08
CA SER A 132 2.38 18.28 6.36
C SER A 132 1.55 18.95 5.27
N VAL A 133 1.56 18.37 4.05
CA VAL A 133 0.77 18.81 2.90
C VAL A 133 -0.61 18.11 2.87
N VAL A 134 -0.77 16.97 3.56
CA VAL A 134 -1.92 16.05 3.43
C VAL A 134 -2.53 15.69 4.78
N ARG A 135 -3.03 16.65 5.53
CA ARG A 135 -3.86 16.35 6.71
C ARG A 135 -5.30 16.01 6.29
N CYS A 136 -5.54 14.87 5.65
CA CYS A 136 -6.90 14.42 5.34
C CYS A 136 -7.06 12.91 5.43
N ALA A 137 -8.20 12.50 5.99
CA ALA A 137 -8.54 11.13 6.31
C ALA A 137 -8.62 10.22 5.07
N PRO A 138 -7.96 9.06 5.08
CA PRO A 138 -7.95 8.10 3.97
C PRO A 138 -9.30 7.41 3.71
N TYR A 139 -10.28 7.54 4.59
CA TYR A 139 -11.54 6.76 4.56
C TYR A 139 -12.63 7.28 3.62
N LEU A 140 -12.37 8.28 2.77
CA LEU A 140 -13.43 8.94 1.99
C LEU A 140 -13.46 8.59 0.50
N ALA A 141 -12.51 7.81 0.01
CA ALA A 141 -12.45 7.44 -1.41
C ALA A 141 -13.49 6.38 -1.84
N VAL A 142 -14.13 5.67 -0.89
CA VAL A 142 -15.01 4.52 -1.18
C VAL A 142 -16.50 4.89 -1.31
N LEU A 143 -16.85 6.17 -1.35
CA LEU A 143 -18.25 6.56 -1.49
C LEU A 143 -18.70 6.64 -2.95
N GLY A 144 -18.97 5.49 -3.56
CA GLY A 144 -19.61 5.39 -4.86
C GLY A 144 -21.08 5.94 -4.85
N ASP A 145 -21.68 6.04 -6.05
CA ASP A 145 -23.05 6.58 -6.28
C ASP A 145 -24.15 6.00 -5.38
N GLY A 146 -23.98 4.74 -4.94
CA GLY A 146 -24.93 4.09 -4.01
C GLY A 146 -24.93 4.72 -2.63
N ALA A 147 -23.75 5.02 -2.09
CA ALA A 147 -23.62 5.68 -0.79
C ALA A 147 -24.08 7.15 -0.82
N TYR A 148 -23.91 7.82 -1.97
CA TYR A 148 -24.46 9.17 -2.14
C TYR A 148 -25.99 9.16 -2.09
N ARG A 149 -26.67 8.23 -2.80
CA ARG A 149 -28.13 8.08 -2.73
C ARG A 149 -28.62 7.71 -1.34
N ALA A 150 -27.93 6.78 -0.67
CA ALA A 150 -28.24 6.44 0.72
C ALA A 150 -28.06 7.64 1.66
N SER A 151 -27.04 8.48 1.44
CA SER A 151 -26.82 9.70 2.24
C SER A 151 -27.94 10.72 2.09
N LEU A 152 -28.57 10.82 0.92
CA LEU A 152 -29.72 11.72 0.71
C LEU A 152 -30.96 11.25 1.49
N VAL A 153 -31.23 9.94 1.52
CA VAL A 153 -32.34 9.36 2.28
C VAL A 153 -32.09 9.53 3.79
N LEU A 154 -30.89 9.17 4.26
CA LEU A 154 -30.47 9.35 5.66
C LEU A 154 -30.54 10.84 6.07
N ASN A 155 -30.14 11.75 5.19
CA ASN A 155 -30.19 13.19 5.46
C ASN A 155 -31.62 13.69 5.72
N ARG A 156 -32.60 13.12 5.01
CA ARG A 156 -34.04 13.50 5.23
C ARG A 156 -34.49 13.10 6.64
N TRP A 157 -34.26 11.86 7.04
CA TRP A 157 -34.64 11.36 8.36
C TRP A 157 -33.84 12.03 9.49
N PHE A 158 -32.57 12.26 9.29
CA PHE A 158 -31.69 12.95 10.23
C PHE A 158 -32.17 14.39 10.49
N ASN A 159 -32.53 15.13 9.44
CA ASN A 159 -33.05 16.50 9.59
C ASN A 159 -34.47 16.55 10.16
N LEU A 160 -35.28 15.52 9.93
CA LEU A 160 -36.58 15.40 10.59
C LEU A 160 -36.42 15.28 12.11
N ALA A 161 -35.52 14.38 12.55
CA ALA A 161 -35.21 14.23 13.97
C ALA A 161 -34.58 15.52 14.59
N ARG A 162 -33.65 16.17 13.87
CA ARG A 162 -33.06 17.45 14.31
C ARG A 162 -34.09 18.53 14.48
N ARG A 163 -35.05 18.63 13.56
CA ARG A 163 -36.13 19.63 13.63
C ARG A 163 -37.01 19.42 14.88
N HIS A 164 -37.31 18.16 15.21
CA HIS A 164 -38.07 17.85 16.46
C HIS A 164 -37.27 18.21 17.70
N LEU A 165 -35.91 18.22 17.63
CA LEU A 165 -35.04 18.61 18.73
C LEU A 165 -34.66 20.10 18.74
N GLY A 166 -35.31 20.93 17.89
CA GLY A 166 -35.07 22.37 17.82
C GLY A 166 -33.72 22.77 17.16
N HIS A 167 -33.05 21.84 16.45
CA HIS A 167 -31.80 22.16 15.80
C HIS A 167 -32.00 22.64 14.35
N PRO A 168 -31.15 23.57 13.85
CA PRO A 168 -31.20 24.04 12.49
C PRO A 168 -30.91 22.94 11.47
N TYR A 169 -31.37 23.11 10.22
CA TYR A 169 -31.08 22.20 9.11
C TYR A 169 -29.57 22.01 8.92
N TRP A 170 -29.15 20.74 8.76
CA TRP A 170 -27.78 20.38 8.45
C TRP A 170 -27.77 19.39 7.27
N SER A 171 -26.89 19.65 6.29
CA SER A 171 -26.82 18.83 5.10
C SER A 171 -25.67 17.81 5.18
N LEU A 172 -26.00 16.55 5.46
CA LEU A 172 -25.05 15.43 5.42
C LEU A 172 -24.41 15.31 4.03
N SER A 173 -25.20 15.48 2.98
CA SER A 173 -24.71 15.39 1.60
C SER A 173 -23.73 16.52 1.26
N ALA A 174 -23.99 17.75 1.72
CA ALA A 174 -23.07 18.87 1.52
C ALA A 174 -21.77 18.70 2.30
N TRP A 175 -21.87 18.21 3.55
CA TRP A 175 -20.70 17.87 4.37
C TRP A 175 -19.86 16.78 3.71
N LEU A 176 -20.49 15.70 3.23
CA LEU A 176 -19.82 14.60 2.55
C LEU A 176 -19.13 15.06 1.26
N LYS A 177 -19.83 15.84 0.40
CA LYS A 177 -19.22 16.43 -0.80
C LYS A 177 -18.00 17.28 -0.49
N ARG A 178 -18.06 18.07 0.60
CA ARG A 178 -16.92 18.87 1.05
C ARG A 178 -15.75 17.98 1.45
N ARG A 179 -16.01 16.92 2.24
CA ARG A 179 -14.98 15.98 2.68
C ARG A 179 -14.32 15.25 1.52
N VAL A 180 -15.11 14.76 0.55
CA VAL A 180 -14.58 14.15 -0.67
C VAL A 180 -13.71 15.15 -1.44
N LYS A 181 -14.19 16.40 -1.63
CA LYS A 181 -13.40 17.43 -2.32
C LYS A 181 -12.08 17.76 -1.58
N GLU A 182 -12.11 17.81 -0.25
CA GLU A 182 -10.91 18.02 0.56
C GLU A 182 -9.93 16.85 0.42
N ALA A 183 -10.41 15.60 0.44
CA ALA A 183 -9.60 14.41 0.25
C ALA A 183 -8.95 14.38 -1.15
N VAL A 184 -9.72 14.63 -2.21
CA VAL A 184 -9.19 14.70 -3.59
C VAL A 184 -8.11 15.78 -3.71
N LYS A 185 -8.32 16.96 -3.12
CA LYS A 185 -7.29 18.01 -3.11
C LYS A 185 -6.04 17.61 -2.32
N ALA A 186 -6.21 16.87 -1.23
CA ALA A 186 -5.10 16.41 -0.43
C ALA A 186 -4.25 15.39 -1.20
N VAL A 187 -4.89 14.41 -1.84
CA VAL A 187 -4.21 13.46 -2.73
C VAL A 187 -3.43 14.20 -3.83
N ALA A 188 -4.08 15.13 -4.53
CA ALA A 188 -3.41 15.89 -5.59
C ALA A 188 -2.19 16.71 -5.11
N ARG A 189 -2.25 17.26 -3.88
CA ARG A 189 -1.10 17.96 -3.28
C ARG A 189 0.03 17.01 -2.93
N PHE A 190 -0.29 15.84 -2.38
CA PHE A 190 0.68 14.80 -2.05
C PHE A 190 1.43 14.35 -3.31
N GLU A 191 0.70 14.02 -4.36
CA GLU A 191 1.28 13.60 -5.64
C GLU A 191 2.17 14.70 -6.24
N ALA A 192 1.70 15.96 -6.22
CA ALA A 192 2.48 17.09 -6.72
C ALA A 192 3.76 17.33 -5.89
N ALA A 193 3.69 17.16 -4.55
CA ALA A 193 4.85 17.29 -3.68
C ALA A 193 5.89 16.21 -3.96
N LEU A 194 5.48 14.95 -4.08
CA LEU A 194 6.37 13.83 -4.42
C LEU A 194 6.98 13.98 -5.83
N ALA A 195 6.17 14.32 -6.82
CA ALA A 195 6.64 14.56 -8.17
C ALA A 195 7.63 15.75 -8.22
N GLY A 196 7.35 16.81 -7.47
CA GLY A 196 8.24 17.98 -7.33
C GLY A 196 9.59 17.60 -6.72
N GLU A 197 9.59 16.79 -5.66
CA GLU A 197 10.80 16.28 -5.02
C GLU A 197 11.62 15.39 -5.96
N ALA A 198 10.97 14.43 -6.63
CA ALA A 198 11.63 13.56 -7.59
C ALA A 198 12.29 14.38 -8.71
N ARG A 199 11.58 15.36 -9.27
CA ARG A 199 12.12 16.27 -10.31
C ARG A 199 13.30 17.08 -9.79
N ARG A 200 13.18 17.68 -8.61
CA ARG A 200 14.25 18.47 -7.98
C ARG A 200 15.54 17.67 -7.83
N ARG A 201 15.42 16.36 -7.60
CA ARG A 201 16.55 15.44 -7.42
C ARG A 201 16.99 14.74 -8.72
N GLY A 202 16.40 15.09 -9.86
CA GLY A 202 16.76 14.54 -11.17
C GLY A 202 16.30 13.11 -11.40
N PHE A 203 15.18 12.69 -10.78
CA PHE A 203 14.52 11.43 -11.05
C PHE A 203 13.41 11.61 -12.10
N ASP A 204 13.18 10.58 -12.92
CA ASP A 204 12.13 10.53 -13.93
C ASP A 204 10.77 10.16 -13.35
N GLY A 205 10.78 9.52 -12.16
CA GLY A 205 9.57 9.12 -11.46
C GLY A 205 9.80 8.88 -9.97
N VAL A 206 8.69 8.66 -9.26
CA VAL A 206 8.66 8.31 -7.83
C VAL A 206 7.76 7.13 -7.60
N VAL A 207 8.22 6.18 -6.79
CA VAL A 207 7.43 5.05 -6.25
C VAL A 207 7.16 5.33 -4.79
N CYS A 208 5.89 5.25 -4.38
CA CYS A 208 5.47 5.49 -3.00
C CYS A 208 4.33 4.55 -2.56
N GLY A 209 3.89 4.71 -1.31
CA GLY A 209 2.70 4.13 -0.69
C GLY A 209 1.93 5.19 0.09
N HIS A 210 1.69 4.93 1.39
CA HIS A 210 1.21 5.82 2.43
C HIS A 210 -0.27 6.22 2.35
N ILE A 211 -0.76 6.63 1.19
CA ILE A 211 -2.15 7.07 1.04
C ILE A 211 -3.12 5.95 0.65
N HIS A 212 -2.65 4.71 0.59
CA HIS A 212 -3.43 3.50 0.24
C HIS A 212 -4.23 3.64 -1.06
N HIS A 213 -3.71 4.40 -2.01
CA HIS A 213 -4.36 4.65 -3.30
C HIS A 213 -3.43 4.25 -4.43
N ALA A 214 -3.65 3.02 -4.91
CA ALA A 214 -2.89 2.46 -6.02
C ALA A 214 -3.11 3.31 -7.30
N GLU A 215 -2.04 3.89 -7.85
CA GLU A 215 -2.14 4.80 -9.00
C GLU A 215 -0.85 4.79 -9.82
N MET A 216 -0.99 4.86 -11.11
CA MET A 216 0.13 5.02 -12.04
C MET A 216 -0.21 6.08 -13.08
N ARG A 217 0.38 7.26 -12.96
CA ARG A 217 0.12 8.40 -13.85
C ARG A 217 1.29 9.37 -13.94
N ARG A 218 1.24 10.33 -14.85
CA ARG A 218 2.18 11.44 -14.87
C ARG A 218 1.62 12.65 -14.11
N VAL A 219 2.45 13.21 -13.25
CA VAL A 219 2.18 14.45 -12.51
C VAL A 219 3.26 15.44 -12.89
N ASP A 220 2.89 16.51 -13.58
CA ASP A 220 3.81 17.54 -14.08
C ASP A 220 5.04 16.98 -14.83
N GLY A 221 4.84 15.96 -15.65
CA GLY A 221 5.89 15.30 -16.44
C GLY A 221 6.66 14.18 -15.71
N VAL A 222 6.59 14.09 -14.39
CA VAL A 222 7.19 13.03 -13.57
C VAL A 222 6.25 11.82 -13.48
N LEU A 223 6.78 10.63 -13.56
CA LEU A 223 6.01 9.39 -13.39
C LEU A 223 5.72 9.16 -11.89
N TYR A 224 4.47 9.30 -11.50
CA TYR A 224 3.98 9.00 -10.16
C TYR A 224 3.44 7.58 -10.10
N LEU A 225 3.93 6.79 -9.14
CA LEU A 225 3.65 5.37 -9.00
C LEU A 225 3.36 5.08 -7.52
N ASN A 226 2.10 4.80 -7.18
CA ASN A 226 1.73 4.37 -5.83
C ASN A 226 1.40 2.88 -5.84
N ALA A 227 2.08 2.10 -5.02
CA ALA A 227 1.94 0.65 -4.98
C ALA A 227 0.60 0.18 -4.35
N GLY A 228 -0.13 1.10 -3.69
CA GLY A 228 -1.38 0.78 -2.98
C GLY A 228 -1.12 0.15 -1.62
N ASP A 229 -1.93 -0.83 -1.25
CA ASP A 229 -1.90 -1.46 0.07
C ASP A 229 -2.25 -2.96 0.01
N TRP A 230 -2.05 -3.67 1.14
CA TRP A 230 -2.45 -5.07 1.32
C TRP A 230 -3.49 -5.23 2.46
N VAL A 231 -4.32 -4.23 2.64
CA VAL A 231 -5.44 -4.20 3.57
C VAL A 231 -6.77 -4.22 2.80
N GLU A 232 -6.90 -3.33 1.82
CA GLU A 232 -8.14 -3.13 1.05
C GLU A 232 -7.94 -3.45 -0.44
N SER A 233 -6.93 -2.85 -1.10
CA SER A 233 -6.74 -2.99 -2.55
C SER A 233 -5.95 -4.24 -2.94
N CYS A 234 -5.02 -4.70 -2.12
CA CYS A 234 -4.14 -5.84 -2.35
C CYS A 234 -3.40 -5.75 -3.71
N THR A 235 -2.74 -4.61 -3.91
CA THR A 235 -2.04 -4.29 -5.15
C THR A 235 -0.51 -4.32 -4.97
N ALA A 236 0.20 -4.53 -6.08
CA ALA A 236 1.64 -4.41 -6.16
C ALA A 236 2.04 -3.72 -7.47
N LEU A 237 3.03 -2.84 -7.41
CA LEU A 237 3.67 -2.33 -8.62
C LEU A 237 4.78 -3.28 -9.04
N VAL A 238 4.84 -3.64 -10.32
CA VAL A 238 5.88 -4.50 -10.86
C VAL A 238 6.56 -3.88 -12.08
N GLU A 239 7.82 -4.23 -12.28
CA GLU A 239 8.57 -3.99 -13.51
C GLU A 239 8.86 -5.32 -14.18
N HIS A 240 8.46 -5.47 -15.42
CA HIS A 240 8.81 -6.59 -16.27
C HIS A 240 10.25 -6.46 -16.81
N HIS A 241 10.82 -7.55 -17.32
CA HIS A 241 12.19 -7.54 -17.86
C HIS A 241 12.37 -6.65 -19.11
N ASP A 242 11.28 -6.34 -19.80
CA ASP A 242 11.26 -5.38 -20.92
C ASP A 242 11.17 -3.92 -20.46
N GLY A 243 11.09 -3.68 -19.13
CA GLY A 243 10.97 -2.36 -18.51
C GLY A 243 9.54 -1.81 -18.45
N ARG A 244 8.54 -2.56 -18.87
CA ARG A 244 7.14 -2.22 -18.72
C ARG A 244 6.77 -2.23 -17.23
N LEU A 245 6.21 -1.13 -16.75
CA LEU A 245 5.66 -1.01 -15.41
C LEU A 245 4.18 -1.38 -15.44
N GLU A 246 3.72 -2.09 -14.41
CA GLU A 246 2.34 -2.55 -14.30
C GLU A 246 1.89 -2.54 -12.83
N LEU A 247 0.67 -2.07 -12.59
CA LEU A 247 0.03 -2.17 -11.31
C LEU A 247 -0.85 -3.42 -11.29
N LEU A 248 -0.51 -4.38 -10.45
CA LEU A 248 -1.24 -5.64 -10.33
C LEU A 248 -2.33 -5.51 -9.27
N ASP A 249 -3.56 -5.78 -9.66
CA ASP A 249 -4.66 -6.08 -8.73
C ASP A 249 -4.66 -7.60 -8.50
N TRP A 250 -4.08 -8.03 -7.39
CA TRP A 250 -3.85 -9.46 -7.15
C TRP A 250 -5.13 -10.26 -6.97
N PRO A 251 -6.14 -9.80 -6.22
CA PRO A 251 -7.45 -10.42 -6.17
C PRO A 251 -8.13 -10.58 -7.52
N ALA A 252 -8.17 -9.53 -8.32
CA ALA A 252 -8.82 -9.56 -9.64
C ALA A 252 -8.14 -10.57 -10.57
N LEU A 253 -6.81 -10.61 -10.59
CA LEU A 253 -6.03 -11.54 -11.43
C LEU A 253 -6.23 -13.02 -11.06
N ASN A 254 -6.59 -13.31 -9.80
CA ASN A 254 -6.73 -14.68 -9.31
C ASN A 254 -8.18 -15.08 -9.02
N GLY A 255 -9.17 -14.22 -9.32
CA GLY A 255 -10.58 -14.49 -9.06
C GLY A 255 -10.90 -14.59 -7.57
N PHE A 256 -10.14 -13.95 -6.69
CA PHE A 256 -10.40 -13.95 -5.27
C PHE A 256 -11.54 -13.00 -4.92
N SER A 257 -12.39 -13.45 -3.98
CA SER A 257 -13.45 -12.62 -3.42
C SER A 257 -13.06 -12.10 -2.03
N PHE A 258 -13.15 -10.79 -1.82
CA PHE A 258 -12.97 -10.19 -0.49
C PHE A 258 -14.03 -10.64 0.53
N LEU A 259 -15.17 -11.18 0.05
CA LEU A 259 -16.25 -11.71 0.88
C LEU A 259 -15.99 -13.14 1.35
N ALA A 260 -14.98 -13.83 0.82
CA ALA A 260 -14.63 -15.16 1.30
C ALA A 260 -14.04 -15.06 2.73
N PRO A 261 -14.50 -15.88 3.69
CA PRO A 261 -13.91 -15.92 5.01
C PRO A 261 -12.43 -16.30 4.91
N ARG A 262 -11.59 -15.64 5.72
CA ARG A 262 -10.17 -16.00 5.82
C ARG A 262 -10.05 -17.49 6.13
N PRO A 263 -9.20 -18.25 5.43
CA PRO A 263 -8.91 -19.62 5.83
C PRO A 263 -8.43 -19.60 7.30
N GLN A 264 -9.15 -20.29 8.17
CA GLN A 264 -8.67 -20.46 9.54
C GLN A 264 -7.36 -21.24 9.49
N ALA A 265 -6.33 -20.73 10.17
CA ALA A 265 -5.08 -21.47 10.33
C ALA A 265 -5.42 -22.83 10.96
N VAL A 266 -5.09 -23.92 10.26
CA VAL A 266 -5.24 -25.26 10.80
C VAL A 266 -4.32 -25.35 12.03
N PRO A 267 -4.82 -25.66 13.23
CA PRO A 267 -3.96 -25.88 14.38
C PRO A 267 -2.99 -27.01 14.03
N GLN A 268 -1.71 -26.72 14.03
CA GLN A 268 -0.71 -27.78 14.02
C GLN A 268 -0.82 -28.46 15.37
N THR A 269 -1.45 -29.64 15.41
CA THR A 269 -1.36 -30.56 16.54
C THR A 269 0.10 -30.87 16.78
N ALA A 270 0.51 -30.66 18.04
CA ALA A 270 1.84 -30.87 18.57
C ALA A 270 2.34 -32.32 18.35
#